data_e92dffc97a6b968998b191ce1cb5fbd7
#
_entry.id   e92dffc97a6b968998b191ce1cb5fbd7
#
_cell.length_a   1.000
_cell.length_b   1.000
_cell.length_c   1.000
_cell.angle_alpha   90.00
_cell.angle_beta   90.00
_cell.angle_gamma   90.00
#
_symmetry.space_group_name_H-M   'P 1'
#
loop_
_entity.id
_entity.type
_entity.pdbx_description
1 polymer ?
#
loop_
_entity_poly.entity_id
_entity_poly.type
_entity_poly.pdbx_seq_one_letter_code
_entity_poly.pdbx_strand_id
1 'polypeptide(L)'
;NYILSKIEDEGISFEDALAEAQRQGYAEAEPTLDVGGFDTAHKIAILAALAFGMEINLKEVYIEGISRITPLDIEFAVQFGYRIKLLAISKIQDGKVEARVHPTMIPLKNLLTSISGTVNAITMSGDAVGDILLYGRGAGMMPTASAVVSDIVDIARNIISGTVRRVPALSYQRESIRRIPILPIDDLVTHYYFRFAALDRPGVLSKISGILGKYDISLQSVHQKGRKTNGSVPLVMLSHRAREADVKRALTEIHDLKVVSDEPVLIRIEDDDLD
;
A
#
# COMPACT_ATOMS: atom_id res chain seq x y z
N ASN A 1 1.98 6.25 8.00
CA ASN A 1 2.52 5.27 8.94
C ASN A 1 2.06 5.54 10.38
N TYR A 2 2.14 6.79 10.89
CA TYR A 2 1.73 7.17 12.24
C TYR A 2 0.30 6.71 12.57
N ILE A 3 -0.68 7.03 11.71
CA ILE A 3 -2.10 6.68 11.92
C ILE A 3 -2.28 5.16 12.05
N LEU A 4 -1.74 4.37 11.10
CA LEU A 4 -1.86 2.92 11.12
C LEU A 4 -1.17 2.31 12.36
N SER A 5 -0.01 2.86 12.79
CA SER A 5 0.65 2.43 14.02
C SER A 5 -0.22 2.73 15.26
N LYS A 6 -0.83 3.89 15.33
CA LYS A 6 -1.73 4.25 16.45
C LYS A 6 -2.97 3.34 16.53
N ILE A 7 -3.59 3.05 15.40
CA ILE A 7 -4.73 2.12 15.36
C ILE A 7 -4.29 0.73 15.84
N GLU A 8 -3.10 0.27 15.42
CA GLU A 8 -2.57 -1.04 15.83
C GLU A 8 -2.22 -1.10 17.32
N ASP A 9 -1.51 -0.08 17.83
CA ASP A 9 -0.97 -0.09 19.20
C ASP A 9 -2.04 0.20 20.25
N GLU A 10 -3.02 1.05 19.92
CA GLU A 10 -4.01 1.57 20.88
C GLU A 10 -5.45 1.10 20.60
N GLY A 11 -5.71 0.48 19.44
CA GLY A 11 -7.05 -0.01 19.05
C GLY A 11 -8.08 1.10 18.81
N ILE A 12 -7.62 2.36 18.63
CA ILE A 12 -8.49 3.52 18.40
C ILE A 12 -9.03 3.57 16.97
N SER A 13 -10.07 4.36 16.75
CA SER A 13 -10.64 4.57 15.41
C SER A 13 -9.68 5.30 14.47
N PHE A 14 -9.93 5.20 13.15
CA PHE A 14 -9.18 5.98 12.17
C PHE A 14 -9.32 7.48 12.41
N GLU A 15 -10.53 7.94 12.73
CA GLU A 15 -10.85 9.34 12.99
C GLU A 15 -10.09 9.88 14.21
N ASP A 16 -10.01 9.11 15.29
CA ASP A 16 -9.27 9.50 16.50
C ASP A 16 -7.76 9.55 16.24
N ALA A 17 -7.23 8.55 15.53
CA ALA A 17 -5.81 8.51 15.15
C ALA A 17 -5.43 9.67 14.22
N LEU A 18 -6.31 10.02 13.27
CA LEU A 18 -6.13 11.17 12.38
C LEU A 18 -6.17 12.48 13.17
N ALA A 19 -7.15 12.67 14.04
CA ALA A 19 -7.25 13.87 14.85
C ALA A 19 -6.02 14.06 15.75
N GLU A 20 -5.46 12.98 16.27
CA GLU A 20 -4.21 13.04 17.04
C GLU A 20 -3.02 13.41 16.14
N ALA A 21 -2.91 12.82 14.95
CA ALA A 21 -1.87 13.15 13.98
C ALA A 21 -1.89 14.65 13.60
N GLN A 22 -3.08 15.21 13.41
CA GLN A 22 -3.26 16.65 13.14
C GLN A 22 -2.84 17.52 14.32
N ARG A 23 -3.24 17.17 15.56
CA ARG A 23 -2.81 17.89 16.77
C ARG A 23 -1.29 17.90 16.96
N GLN A 24 -0.62 16.84 16.56
CA GLN A 24 0.84 16.72 16.65
C GLN A 24 1.58 17.30 15.42
N GLY A 25 0.86 17.81 14.43
CA GLY A 25 1.44 18.38 13.22
C GLY A 25 2.03 17.35 12.24
N TYR A 26 1.62 16.07 12.33
CA TYR A 26 2.02 15.01 11.40
C TYR A 26 1.06 14.86 10.22
N ALA A 27 -0.15 15.38 10.32
CA ALA A 27 -1.11 15.50 9.24
C ALA A 27 -1.61 16.95 9.16
N GLU A 28 -1.85 17.42 7.93
CA GLU A 28 -2.38 18.75 7.68
C GLU A 28 -3.87 18.84 8.04
N ALA A 29 -4.42 20.07 8.13
CA ALA A 29 -5.85 20.29 8.35
C ALA A 29 -6.70 19.68 7.24
N GLU A 30 -6.20 19.70 5.99
CA GLU A 30 -6.78 18.99 4.85
C GLU A 30 -5.89 17.77 4.53
N PRO A 31 -6.16 16.61 5.13
CA PRO A 31 -5.24 15.48 5.12
C PRO A 31 -5.34 14.60 3.87
N THR A 32 -6.10 15.01 2.85
CA THR A 32 -6.39 14.20 1.65
C THR A 32 -5.12 13.72 0.95
N LEU A 33 -4.06 14.56 0.91
CA LEU A 33 -2.79 14.19 0.29
C LEU A 33 -2.11 13.04 1.06
N ASP A 34 -2.17 13.07 2.41
CA ASP A 34 -1.54 12.09 3.29
C ASP A 34 -2.33 10.78 3.32
N VAL A 35 -3.60 10.86 3.77
CA VAL A 35 -4.43 9.66 3.99
C VAL A 35 -4.93 9.05 2.68
N GLY A 36 -5.06 9.85 1.62
CA GLY A 36 -5.40 9.40 0.27
C GLY A 36 -4.26 8.70 -0.46
N GLY A 37 -3.02 8.79 0.03
CA GLY A 37 -1.85 8.15 -0.58
C GLY A 37 -1.18 8.96 -1.71
N PHE A 38 -1.64 10.19 -1.98
CA PHE A 38 -1.12 11.01 -3.09
C PHE A 38 0.33 11.45 -2.87
N ASP A 39 0.70 11.85 -1.65
CA ASP A 39 2.09 12.18 -1.31
C ASP A 39 3.02 10.98 -1.54
N THR A 40 2.55 9.79 -1.15
CA THR A 40 3.27 8.53 -1.38
C THR A 40 3.39 8.22 -2.89
N ALA A 41 2.36 8.56 -3.69
CA ALA A 41 2.41 8.39 -5.14
C ALA A 41 3.40 9.34 -5.81
N HIS A 42 3.51 10.59 -5.36
CA HIS A 42 4.55 11.52 -5.83
C HIS A 42 5.95 10.95 -5.56
N LYS A 43 6.17 10.39 -4.36
CA LYS A 43 7.46 9.81 -3.98
C LYS A 43 7.82 8.61 -4.85
N ILE A 44 6.89 7.67 -5.08
CA ILE A 44 7.19 6.49 -5.91
C ILE A 44 7.41 6.87 -7.38
N ALA A 45 6.72 7.91 -7.88
CA ALA A 45 6.96 8.41 -9.23
C ALA A 45 8.41 8.87 -9.42
N ILE A 46 8.94 9.63 -8.46
CA ILE A 46 10.34 10.08 -8.47
C ILE A 46 11.30 8.89 -8.35
N LEU A 47 11.03 7.97 -7.40
CA LEU A 47 11.90 6.81 -7.17
C LEU A 47 11.92 5.85 -8.35
N ALA A 48 10.77 5.61 -9.01
CA ALA A 48 10.71 4.77 -10.20
C ALA A 48 11.46 5.42 -11.39
N ALA A 49 11.37 6.75 -11.56
CA ALA A 49 12.15 7.46 -12.57
C ALA A 49 13.66 7.29 -12.34
N LEU A 50 14.11 7.39 -11.08
CA LEU A 50 15.51 7.19 -10.70
C LEU A 50 15.96 5.73 -10.84
N ALA A 51 15.10 4.76 -10.48
CA ALA A 51 15.46 3.34 -10.51
C ALA A 51 15.50 2.77 -11.93
N PHE A 52 14.54 3.15 -12.78
CA PHE A 52 14.33 2.51 -14.08
C PHE A 52 14.71 3.40 -15.28
N GLY A 53 15.16 4.64 -15.07
CA GLY A 53 15.48 5.57 -16.14
C GLY A 53 14.28 5.85 -17.05
N MET A 54 13.11 6.09 -16.47
CA MET A 54 11.87 6.28 -17.21
C MET A 54 11.17 7.60 -16.89
N GLU A 55 10.36 8.06 -17.85
CA GLU A 55 9.34 9.05 -17.55
C GLU A 55 8.15 8.37 -16.89
N ILE A 56 7.71 8.87 -15.74
CA ILE A 56 6.52 8.38 -15.08
C ILE A 56 5.41 9.43 -15.13
N ASN A 57 4.22 9.01 -15.52
CA ASN A 57 3.03 9.82 -15.46
C ASN A 57 2.26 9.50 -14.19
N LEU A 58 2.16 10.45 -13.26
CA LEU A 58 1.45 10.25 -12.00
C LEU A 58 -0.01 9.79 -12.19
N LYS A 59 -0.66 10.16 -13.30
CA LYS A 59 -2.03 9.73 -13.61
C LYS A 59 -2.15 8.23 -13.91
N GLU A 60 -1.04 7.55 -14.21
CA GLU A 60 -1.00 6.12 -14.48
C GLU A 60 -0.69 5.31 -13.21
N VAL A 61 -0.27 5.98 -12.12
CA VAL A 61 -0.05 5.34 -10.82
C VAL A 61 -1.39 5.03 -10.17
N TYR A 62 -1.62 3.78 -9.78
CA TYR A 62 -2.79 3.42 -8.99
C TYR A 62 -2.65 3.94 -7.56
N ILE A 63 -3.69 4.60 -7.05
CA ILE A 63 -3.65 5.22 -5.72
C ILE A 63 -4.92 4.85 -4.94
N GLU A 64 -4.72 4.28 -3.76
CA GLU A 64 -5.76 3.98 -2.78
C GLU A 64 -5.28 4.36 -1.38
N GLY A 65 -6.09 5.12 -0.65
CA GLY A 65 -5.79 5.60 0.69
C GLY A 65 -6.11 4.61 1.80
N ILE A 66 -5.88 5.04 3.05
CA ILE A 66 -6.03 4.21 4.25
C ILE A 66 -7.36 4.40 4.98
N SER A 67 -8.24 5.28 4.52
CA SER A 67 -9.47 5.68 5.23
C SER A 67 -10.47 4.55 5.46
N ARG A 68 -10.37 3.45 4.72
CA ARG A 68 -11.26 2.28 4.83
C ARG A 68 -10.73 1.20 5.80
N ILE A 69 -9.50 1.34 6.29
CA ILE A 69 -8.88 0.40 7.22
C ILE A 69 -9.45 0.62 8.62
N THR A 70 -9.94 -0.45 9.21
CA THR A 70 -10.51 -0.44 10.55
C THR A 70 -9.62 -1.18 11.56
N PRO A 71 -9.79 -0.95 12.88
CA PRO A 71 -9.09 -1.73 13.90
C PRO A 71 -9.29 -3.24 13.74
N LEU A 72 -10.47 -3.64 13.26
CA LEU A 72 -10.79 -5.05 13.01
C LEU A 72 -9.92 -5.66 11.90
N ASP A 73 -9.63 -4.90 10.83
CA ASP A 73 -8.75 -5.37 9.75
C ASP A 73 -7.32 -5.55 10.26
N ILE A 74 -6.86 -4.65 11.13
CA ILE A 74 -5.54 -4.74 11.76
C ILE A 74 -5.47 -5.94 12.70
N GLU A 75 -6.49 -6.19 13.50
CA GLU A 75 -6.58 -7.37 14.38
C GLU A 75 -6.47 -8.68 13.56
N PHE A 76 -7.24 -8.79 12.47
CA PHE A 76 -7.18 -9.98 11.62
C PHE A 76 -5.82 -10.10 10.89
N ALA A 77 -5.25 -8.99 10.42
CA ALA A 77 -3.92 -9.03 9.80
C ALA A 77 -2.89 -9.64 10.75
N VAL A 78 -2.85 -9.18 12.02
CA VAL A 78 -1.94 -9.72 13.04
C VAL A 78 -2.23 -11.20 13.32
N GLN A 79 -3.50 -11.62 13.41
CA GLN A 79 -3.88 -13.02 13.61
C GLN A 79 -3.39 -13.94 12.47
N PHE A 80 -3.33 -13.41 11.24
CA PHE A 80 -2.82 -14.15 10.07
C PHE A 80 -1.30 -14.04 9.90
N GLY A 81 -0.59 -13.34 10.80
CA GLY A 81 0.87 -13.16 10.71
C GLY A 81 1.31 -12.02 9.80
N TYR A 82 0.43 -11.05 9.56
CA TYR A 82 0.68 -9.89 8.71
C TYR A 82 0.58 -8.58 9.48
N ARG A 83 1.11 -7.52 8.88
CA ARG A 83 0.90 -6.13 9.29
C ARG A 83 0.44 -5.30 8.10
N ILE A 84 -0.51 -4.37 8.33
CA ILE A 84 -1.00 -3.47 7.30
C ILE A 84 -0.12 -2.22 7.27
N LYS A 85 0.40 -1.89 6.09
CA LYS A 85 1.14 -0.65 5.82
C LYS A 85 0.58 0.01 4.56
N LEU A 86 0.64 1.34 4.47
CA LEU A 86 0.48 2.04 3.20
C LEU A 86 1.80 1.91 2.44
N LEU A 87 1.82 1.13 1.39
CA LEU A 87 3.01 0.93 0.57
C LEU A 87 2.87 1.60 -0.79
N ALA A 88 3.98 2.18 -1.23
CA ALA A 88 4.23 2.46 -2.63
C ALA A 88 5.10 1.33 -3.18
N ILE A 89 4.64 0.68 -4.22
CA ILE A 89 5.30 -0.49 -4.81
C ILE A 89 5.62 -0.19 -6.26
N SER A 90 6.89 -0.40 -6.64
CA SER A 90 7.31 -0.32 -8.03
C SER A 90 8.23 -1.48 -8.34
N LYS A 91 7.84 -2.27 -9.35
CA LYS A 91 8.58 -3.45 -9.83
C LYS A 91 8.66 -3.36 -11.35
N ILE A 92 9.76 -3.81 -11.92
CA ILE A 92 9.88 -3.97 -13.37
C ILE A 92 9.81 -5.46 -13.72
N GLN A 93 8.87 -5.83 -14.56
CA GLN A 93 8.69 -7.19 -15.01
C GLN A 93 8.13 -7.21 -16.44
N ASP A 94 8.66 -8.09 -17.31
CA ASP A 94 8.21 -8.30 -18.68
C ASP A 94 8.09 -7.01 -19.52
N GLY A 95 9.00 -6.05 -19.27
CA GLY A 95 9.04 -4.78 -20.00
C GLY A 95 7.96 -3.78 -19.60
N LYS A 96 7.25 -4.03 -18.51
CA LYS A 96 6.30 -3.12 -17.87
C LYS A 96 6.75 -2.78 -16.46
N VAL A 97 6.30 -1.64 -15.94
CA VAL A 97 6.54 -1.22 -14.56
C VAL A 97 5.24 -1.23 -13.79
N GLU A 98 5.20 -1.92 -12.66
CA GLU A 98 4.18 -1.69 -11.65
C GLU A 98 4.46 -0.34 -10.97
N ALA A 99 3.43 0.48 -10.77
CA ALA A 99 3.50 1.67 -9.96
C ALA A 99 2.16 1.86 -9.25
N ARG A 100 2.12 1.55 -7.97
CA ARG A 100 0.88 1.50 -7.19
C ARG A 100 1.09 1.89 -5.74
N VAL A 101 0.08 2.53 -5.17
CA VAL A 101 0.02 2.93 -3.76
C VAL A 101 -1.29 2.44 -3.19
N HIS A 102 -1.23 1.63 -2.15
CA HIS A 102 -2.43 1.12 -1.47
C HIS A 102 -2.08 0.54 -0.09
N PRO A 103 -3.07 0.39 0.80
CA PRO A 103 -2.92 -0.45 1.98
C PRO A 103 -2.51 -1.86 1.56
N THR A 104 -1.49 -2.39 2.22
CA THR A 104 -0.92 -3.70 1.87
C THR A 104 -0.65 -4.49 3.14
N MET A 105 -1.06 -5.75 3.17
CA MET A 105 -0.62 -6.72 4.15
C MET A 105 0.75 -7.25 3.77
N ILE A 106 1.71 -7.19 4.72
CA ILE A 106 3.05 -7.75 4.57
C ILE A 106 3.35 -8.69 5.73
N PRO A 107 4.09 -9.81 5.51
CA PRO A 107 4.40 -10.78 6.56
C PRO A 107 5.17 -10.14 7.71
N LEU A 108 4.93 -10.55 8.94
CA LEU A 108 5.61 -10.02 10.14
C LEU A 108 7.13 -10.18 10.09
N LYS A 109 7.65 -11.13 9.30
CA LYS A 109 9.09 -11.31 9.05
C LYS A 109 9.71 -10.22 8.17
N ASN A 110 8.89 -9.45 7.42
CA ASN A 110 9.38 -8.36 6.57
C ASN A 110 9.87 -7.18 7.43
N LEU A 111 11.06 -6.67 7.13
CA LEU A 111 11.70 -5.58 7.89
C LEU A 111 10.85 -4.30 7.94
N LEU A 112 10.04 -4.04 6.92
CA LEU A 112 9.13 -2.88 6.90
C LEU A 112 8.07 -2.93 8.00
N THR A 113 7.76 -4.10 8.56
CA THR A 113 6.78 -4.23 9.66
C THR A 113 7.29 -3.61 10.96
N SER A 114 8.60 -3.58 11.17
CA SER A 114 9.22 -2.95 12.35
C SER A 114 9.22 -1.41 12.30
N ILE A 115 8.94 -0.83 11.14
CA ILE A 115 8.91 0.63 10.95
C ILE A 115 7.57 1.18 11.43
N SER A 116 7.59 1.97 12.49
CA SER A 116 6.39 2.52 13.14
C SER A 116 6.49 4.04 13.37
N GLY A 117 5.39 4.65 13.81
CA GLY A 117 5.31 6.06 14.15
C GLY A 117 5.61 6.98 12.97
N THR A 118 6.47 7.97 13.16
CA THR A 118 6.83 9.00 12.17
C THR A 118 7.99 8.62 11.26
N VAL A 119 8.50 7.39 11.39
CA VAL A 119 9.62 6.90 10.56
C VAL A 119 9.09 6.40 9.23
N ASN A 120 9.78 6.77 8.14
CA ASN A 120 9.56 6.24 6.80
C ASN A 120 10.69 5.27 6.44
N ALA A 121 10.41 4.33 5.56
CA ALA A 121 11.40 3.41 5.04
C ALA A 121 11.21 3.15 3.56
N ILE A 122 12.31 2.82 2.89
CA ILE A 122 12.36 2.41 1.50
C ILE A 122 13.18 1.13 1.44
N THR A 123 12.62 0.08 0.87
CA THR A 123 13.36 -1.13 0.50
C THR A 123 13.63 -1.12 -0.99
N MET A 124 14.80 -1.56 -1.39
CA MET A 124 15.18 -1.73 -2.78
C MET A 124 15.84 -3.09 -2.92
N SER A 125 15.46 -3.86 -3.93
CA SER A 125 16.11 -5.11 -4.27
C SER A 125 16.73 -4.99 -5.66
N GLY A 126 18.01 -5.22 -5.75
CA GLY A 126 18.77 -5.18 -7.00
C GLY A 126 19.51 -6.49 -7.23
N ASP A 127 19.65 -6.88 -8.50
CA ASP A 127 20.27 -8.12 -8.94
C ASP A 127 21.73 -8.29 -8.46
N ALA A 128 22.49 -7.19 -8.42
CA ALA A 128 23.90 -7.21 -8.03
C ALA A 128 24.13 -6.86 -6.56
N VAL A 129 23.26 -6.01 -5.95
CA VAL A 129 23.47 -5.47 -4.59
C VAL A 129 22.61 -6.20 -3.54
N GLY A 130 21.58 -6.94 -3.99
CA GLY A 130 20.60 -7.56 -3.10
C GLY A 130 19.66 -6.54 -2.46
N ASP A 131 19.22 -6.83 -1.25
CA ASP A 131 18.24 -6.02 -0.53
C ASP A 131 18.91 -4.90 0.27
N ILE A 132 18.39 -3.69 0.10
CA ILE A 132 18.80 -2.50 0.84
C ILE A 132 17.58 -1.94 1.55
N LEU A 133 17.73 -1.59 2.82
CA LEU A 133 16.75 -0.86 3.62
C LEU A 133 17.30 0.50 4.01
N LEU A 134 16.63 1.56 3.61
CA LEU A 134 16.86 2.92 4.08
C LEU A 134 15.68 3.34 4.95
N TYR A 135 15.96 3.90 6.14
CA TYR A 135 14.89 4.39 7.01
C TYR A 135 15.31 5.68 7.73
N GLY A 136 14.33 6.51 8.05
CA GLY A 136 14.59 7.76 8.74
C GLY A 136 13.33 8.60 8.91
N ARG A 137 13.47 9.75 9.55
CA ARG A 137 12.39 10.72 9.68
C ARG A 137 12.22 11.48 8.36
N GLY A 138 11.04 11.38 7.73
CA GLY A 138 10.72 12.08 6.49
C GLY A 138 10.14 13.47 6.71
N ALA A 139 9.44 13.68 7.82
CA ALA A 139 8.79 14.95 8.16
C ALA A 139 9.33 15.54 9.45
N GLY A 140 9.13 16.86 9.62
CA GLY A 140 9.53 17.63 10.78
C GLY A 140 10.49 18.78 10.40
N MET A 141 10.46 19.84 11.18
CA MET A 141 11.21 21.08 10.93
C MET A 141 12.71 20.83 10.70
N MET A 142 13.36 20.13 11.61
CA MET A 142 14.81 19.88 11.54
C MET A 142 15.20 18.88 10.44
N PRO A 143 14.53 17.73 10.27
CA PRO A 143 14.83 16.82 9.15
C PRO A 143 14.68 17.50 7.79
N THR A 144 13.62 18.28 7.56
CA THR A 144 13.40 19.01 6.32
C THR A 144 14.47 20.08 6.10
N ALA A 145 14.78 20.89 7.12
CA ALA A 145 15.81 21.91 7.04
C ALA A 145 17.19 21.30 6.73
N SER A 146 17.53 20.17 7.38
CA SER A 146 18.79 19.46 7.15
C SER A 146 18.91 18.98 5.69
N ALA A 147 17.83 18.42 5.11
CA ALA A 147 17.83 17.97 3.72
C ALA A 147 18.05 19.15 2.75
N VAL A 148 17.30 20.25 2.93
CA VAL A 148 17.42 21.45 2.08
C VAL A 148 18.82 22.05 2.17
N VAL A 149 19.38 22.21 3.37
CA VAL A 149 20.72 22.76 3.57
C VAL A 149 21.79 21.85 2.96
N SER A 150 21.63 20.52 3.08
CA SER A 150 22.54 19.55 2.46
C SER A 150 22.60 19.72 0.93
N ASP A 151 21.45 19.85 0.29
CA ASP A 151 21.37 20.07 -1.17
C ASP A 151 22.01 21.41 -1.58
N ILE A 152 21.76 22.48 -0.82
CA ILE A 152 22.38 23.78 -1.06
C ILE A 152 23.91 23.70 -0.96
N VAL A 153 24.40 23.00 0.07
CA VAL A 153 25.86 22.82 0.28
C VAL A 153 26.45 21.98 -0.85
N ASP A 154 25.80 20.92 -1.31
CA ASP A 154 26.33 20.13 -2.45
C ASP A 154 26.38 20.94 -3.75
N ILE A 155 25.31 21.68 -4.04
CA ILE A 155 25.28 22.60 -5.20
C ILE A 155 26.38 23.64 -5.11
N ALA A 156 26.57 24.29 -3.96
CA ALA A 156 27.60 25.30 -3.77
C ALA A 156 29.02 24.74 -3.98
N ARG A 157 29.32 23.55 -3.46
CA ARG A 157 30.57 22.83 -3.68
C ARG A 157 30.81 22.53 -5.15
N ASN A 158 29.79 22.08 -5.88
CA ASN A 158 29.90 21.82 -7.31
C ASN A 158 30.19 23.11 -8.11
N ILE A 159 29.53 24.22 -7.77
CA ILE A 159 29.78 25.52 -8.40
C ILE A 159 31.21 25.99 -8.14
N ILE A 160 31.69 25.98 -6.90
CA ILE A 160 33.02 26.42 -6.50
C ILE A 160 34.13 25.59 -7.19
N SER A 161 33.89 24.26 -7.31
CA SER A 161 34.84 23.36 -7.97
C SER A 161 34.78 23.40 -9.51
N GLY A 162 33.87 24.18 -10.09
CA GLY A 162 33.66 24.24 -11.53
C GLY A 162 33.03 22.95 -12.11
N THR A 163 32.52 22.08 -11.29
CA THR A 163 32.04 20.75 -11.66
C THR A 163 30.49 20.73 -11.77
N VAL A 164 29.97 21.59 -12.66
CA VAL A 164 28.51 21.60 -12.93
C VAL A 164 28.08 20.37 -13.74
N ARG A 165 26.89 19.81 -13.41
CA ARG A 165 26.32 18.65 -14.09
C ARG A 165 27.15 17.35 -14.00
N ARG A 166 27.87 17.16 -12.91
CA ARG A 166 28.65 15.94 -12.65
C ARG A 166 27.79 14.65 -12.74
N VAL A 167 26.59 14.73 -12.23
CA VAL A 167 25.59 13.64 -12.32
C VAL A 167 24.31 14.23 -12.91
N PRO A 168 23.68 13.57 -13.89
CA PRO A 168 22.37 13.99 -14.38
C PRO A 168 21.34 14.01 -13.26
N ALA A 169 20.37 14.93 -13.31
CA ALA A 169 19.36 15.13 -12.25
C ALA A 169 18.55 13.85 -11.91
N LEU A 170 18.30 13.00 -12.91
CA LEU A 170 17.61 11.71 -12.74
C LEU A 170 18.57 10.52 -12.83
N SER A 171 19.86 10.71 -12.56
CA SER A 171 20.93 9.69 -12.68
C SER A 171 21.13 9.12 -14.09
N TYR A 172 20.29 9.44 -15.03
CA TYR A 172 20.35 9.02 -16.44
C TYR A 172 20.59 10.22 -17.37
N GLN A 173 21.32 10.01 -18.45
CA GLN A 173 21.38 10.98 -19.54
C GLN A 173 19.96 11.12 -20.14
N ARG A 174 19.61 12.35 -20.55
CA ARG A 174 18.25 12.66 -21.01
C ARG A 174 17.82 11.77 -22.18
N GLU A 175 18.75 11.43 -23.07
CA GLU A 175 18.55 10.57 -24.24
C GLU A 175 18.35 9.10 -23.87
N SER A 176 18.73 8.70 -22.65
CA SER A 176 18.59 7.35 -22.12
C SER A 176 17.28 7.14 -21.33
N ILE A 177 16.55 8.23 -21.04
CA ILE A 177 15.25 8.14 -20.37
C ILE A 177 14.23 7.60 -21.37
N ARG A 178 13.52 6.53 -20.99
CA ARG A 178 12.56 5.83 -21.85
C ARG A 178 11.15 5.95 -21.29
N ARG A 179 10.17 5.82 -22.17
CA ARG A 179 8.78 5.62 -21.79
C ARG A 179 8.54 4.12 -21.68
N ILE A 180 8.44 3.63 -20.42
CA ILE A 180 8.12 2.23 -20.13
C ILE A 180 6.64 2.18 -19.75
N PRO A 181 5.83 1.25 -20.34
CA PRO A 181 4.41 1.16 -20.00
C PRO A 181 4.22 0.81 -18.52
N ILE A 182 3.25 1.46 -17.88
CA ILE A 182 2.82 1.08 -16.52
C ILE A 182 1.80 -0.06 -16.62
N LEU A 183 1.95 -1.08 -15.77
CA LEU A 183 1.01 -2.18 -15.67
C LEU A 183 -0.32 -1.64 -15.11
N PRO A 184 -1.44 -1.77 -15.84
CA PRO A 184 -2.74 -1.43 -15.29
C PRO A 184 -3.01 -2.24 -14.02
N ILE A 185 -3.60 -1.63 -13.00
CA ILE A 185 -3.91 -2.33 -11.73
C ILE A 185 -4.78 -3.58 -11.97
N ASP A 186 -5.65 -3.56 -12.96
CA ASP A 186 -6.53 -4.67 -13.32
C ASP A 186 -5.78 -5.93 -13.80
N ASP A 187 -4.52 -5.76 -14.23
CA ASP A 187 -3.64 -6.85 -14.63
C ASP A 187 -2.77 -7.39 -13.48
N LEU A 188 -2.82 -6.75 -12.31
CA LEU A 188 -2.10 -7.23 -11.14
C LEU A 188 -2.60 -8.61 -10.73
N VAL A 189 -1.66 -9.51 -10.43
CA VAL A 189 -1.93 -10.83 -9.87
C VAL A 189 -1.24 -10.95 -8.52
N THR A 190 -2.02 -11.03 -7.44
CA THR A 190 -1.52 -11.12 -6.07
C THR A 190 -2.48 -11.89 -5.18
N HIS A 191 -2.15 -12.06 -3.91
CA HIS A 191 -3.04 -12.59 -2.88
C HIS A 191 -3.92 -11.48 -2.29
N TYR A 192 -5.10 -11.82 -1.78
CA TYR A 192 -6.06 -10.85 -1.26
C TYR A 192 -6.62 -11.25 0.09
N TYR A 193 -6.81 -10.24 0.93
CA TYR A 193 -7.66 -10.28 2.10
C TYR A 193 -9.00 -9.66 1.75
N PHE A 194 -10.08 -10.34 2.10
CA PHE A 194 -11.45 -9.86 2.00
C PHE A 194 -12.09 -9.83 3.37
N ARG A 195 -12.82 -8.76 3.68
CA ARG A 195 -13.73 -8.72 4.82
C ARG A 195 -15.12 -8.30 4.36
N PHE A 196 -16.07 -9.16 4.65
CA PHE A 196 -17.50 -8.95 4.37
C PHE A 196 -18.26 -8.80 5.69
N ALA A 197 -19.16 -7.83 5.78
CA ALA A 197 -20.18 -7.77 6.81
C ALA A 197 -21.36 -8.67 6.36
N ALA A 198 -21.22 -9.97 6.57
CA ALA A 198 -22.13 -10.97 6.03
C ALA A 198 -23.30 -11.24 7.00
N LEU A 199 -24.52 -11.44 6.47
CA LEU A 199 -25.65 -11.87 7.29
C LEU A 199 -25.38 -13.26 7.88
N ASP A 200 -25.60 -13.42 9.19
CA ASP A 200 -25.43 -14.70 9.89
C ASP A 200 -26.61 -15.65 9.61
N ARG A 201 -26.64 -16.21 8.40
CA ARG A 201 -27.66 -17.12 7.92
C ARG A 201 -27.06 -18.28 7.13
N PRO A 202 -27.66 -19.50 7.20
CA PRO A 202 -27.27 -20.62 6.37
C PRO A 202 -27.25 -20.24 4.88
N GLY A 203 -26.19 -20.69 4.16
CA GLY A 203 -26.04 -20.49 2.72
C GLY A 203 -25.37 -19.17 2.29
N VAL A 204 -25.13 -18.21 3.20
CA VAL A 204 -24.45 -16.95 2.84
C VAL A 204 -23.01 -17.20 2.43
N LEU A 205 -22.25 -17.97 3.21
CA LEU A 205 -20.88 -18.37 2.86
C LEU A 205 -20.82 -19.07 1.50
N SER A 206 -21.75 -20.00 1.24
CA SER A 206 -21.83 -20.73 -0.03
C SER A 206 -22.05 -19.81 -1.22
N LYS A 207 -22.88 -18.77 -1.08
CA LYS A 207 -23.11 -17.77 -2.13
C LYS A 207 -21.86 -16.95 -2.42
N ILE A 208 -21.21 -16.44 -1.38
CA ILE A 208 -20.00 -15.63 -1.52
C ILE A 208 -18.87 -16.46 -2.14
N SER A 209 -18.59 -17.65 -1.58
CA SER A 209 -17.54 -18.53 -2.11
C SER A 209 -17.85 -19.04 -3.52
N GLY A 210 -19.13 -19.26 -3.85
CA GLY A 210 -19.57 -19.65 -5.19
C GLY A 210 -19.28 -18.57 -6.24
N ILE A 211 -19.49 -17.27 -5.89
CA ILE A 211 -19.13 -16.16 -6.79
C ILE A 211 -17.61 -16.06 -6.92
N LEU A 212 -16.86 -16.13 -5.83
CA LEU A 212 -15.39 -16.12 -5.90
C LEU A 212 -14.89 -17.23 -6.82
N GLY A 213 -15.41 -18.48 -6.68
CA GLY A 213 -15.07 -19.59 -7.55
C GLY A 213 -15.48 -19.38 -9.02
N LYS A 214 -16.61 -18.73 -9.30
CA LYS A 214 -17.04 -18.36 -10.66
C LYS A 214 -16.01 -17.46 -11.38
N TYR A 215 -15.29 -16.63 -10.63
CA TYR A 215 -14.25 -15.75 -11.15
C TYR A 215 -12.83 -16.31 -10.96
N ASP A 216 -12.70 -17.62 -10.78
CA ASP A 216 -11.43 -18.35 -10.62
C ASP A 216 -10.58 -17.88 -9.42
N ILE A 217 -11.25 -17.40 -8.36
CA ILE A 217 -10.61 -16.96 -7.13
C ILE A 217 -10.66 -18.12 -6.12
N SER A 218 -9.51 -18.76 -5.92
CA SER A 218 -9.33 -19.83 -4.93
C SER A 218 -9.10 -19.25 -3.54
N LEU A 219 -9.73 -19.85 -2.54
CA LEU A 219 -9.60 -19.42 -1.14
C LEU A 219 -8.55 -20.24 -0.40
N GLN A 220 -7.65 -19.57 0.29
CA GLN A 220 -6.65 -20.16 1.17
C GLN A 220 -7.24 -20.42 2.57
N SER A 221 -8.00 -19.45 3.09
CA SER A 221 -8.62 -19.56 4.40
C SER A 221 -9.92 -18.78 4.50
N VAL A 222 -10.79 -19.20 5.42
CA VAL A 222 -12.07 -18.55 5.71
C VAL A 222 -12.25 -18.51 7.22
N HIS A 223 -12.50 -17.31 7.76
CA HIS A 223 -12.70 -17.08 9.18
C HIS A 223 -13.98 -16.30 9.42
N GLN A 224 -14.83 -16.82 10.30
CA GLN A 224 -16.02 -16.14 10.78
C GLN A 224 -15.92 -15.99 12.30
N LYS A 225 -15.94 -14.75 12.79
CA LYS A 225 -15.85 -14.44 14.22
C LYS A 225 -17.22 -14.01 14.76
N GLY A 226 -17.67 -14.70 15.80
CA GLY A 226 -18.93 -14.40 16.48
C GLY A 226 -20.17 -15.02 15.82
N ARG A 227 -21.31 -14.80 16.46
CA ARG A 227 -22.65 -15.18 16.00
C ARG A 227 -23.63 -14.09 16.37
N LYS A 228 -24.42 -13.63 15.40
CA LYS A 228 -25.52 -12.68 15.64
C LYS A 228 -26.73 -13.13 14.86
N THR A 229 -27.72 -13.74 15.56
CA THR A 229 -29.00 -14.12 14.95
C THR A 229 -29.65 -12.87 14.33
N ASN A 230 -29.89 -12.91 13.01
CA ASN A 230 -30.43 -11.79 12.21
C ASN A 230 -29.58 -10.50 12.14
N GLY A 231 -28.29 -10.54 12.52
CA GLY A 231 -27.33 -9.45 12.34
C GLY A 231 -26.25 -9.79 11.34
N SER A 232 -25.36 -8.84 11.03
CA SER A 232 -24.15 -9.08 10.25
C SER A 232 -23.00 -9.48 11.18
N VAL A 233 -22.17 -10.39 10.68
CA VAL A 233 -20.92 -10.81 11.32
C VAL A 233 -19.76 -10.63 10.34
N PRO A 234 -18.55 -10.34 10.83
CA PRO A 234 -17.40 -10.28 9.96
C PRO A 234 -17.08 -11.68 9.43
N LEU A 235 -17.07 -11.80 8.11
CA LEU A 235 -16.60 -12.97 7.37
C LEU A 235 -15.31 -12.55 6.67
N VAL A 236 -14.19 -13.13 7.08
CA VAL A 236 -12.87 -12.81 6.57
C VAL A 236 -12.33 -13.98 5.76
N MET A 237 -11.74 -13.67 4.61
CA MET A 237 -11.19 -14.66 3.69
C MET A 237 -9.81 -14.21 3.20
N LEU A 238 -8.90 -15.16 3.05
CA LEU A 238 -7.66 -14.99 2.30
C LEU A 238 -7.75 -15.81 1.01
N SER A 239 -7.33 -15.22 -0.11
CA SER A 239 -7.27 -15.95 -1.37
C SER A 239 -5.85 -16.41 -1.70
N HIS A 240 -5.75 -17.41 -2.57
CA HIS A 240 -4.56 -17.61 -3.38
C HIS A 240 -4.43 -16.49 -4.42
N ARG A 241 -3.36 -16.52 -5.23
CA ARG A 241 -3.15 -15.50 -6.27
C ARG A 241 -4.34 -15.41 -7.20
N ALA A 242 -4.82 -14.20 -7.42
CA ALA A 242 -5.93 -13.92 -8.33
C ALA A 242 -5.66 -12.59 -9.06
N ARG A 243 -6.28 -12.44 -10.23
CA ARG A 243 -6.17 -11.20 -11.01
C ARG A 243 -7.12 -10.14 -10.46
N GLU A 244 -6.63 -8.92 -10.29
CA GLU A 244 -7.39 -7.79 -9.73
C GLU A 244 -8.71 -7.54 -10.47
N ALA A 245 -8.73 -7.63 -11.81
CA ALA A 245 -9.96 -7.46 -12.60
C ALA A 245 -11.03 -8.48 -12.24
N ASP A 246 -10.65 -9.73 -11.95
CA ASP A 246 -11.58 -10.79 -11.57
C ASP A 246 -12.09 -10.59 -10.16
N VAL A 247 -11.20 -10.17 -9.25
CA VAL A 247 -11.55 -9.79 -7.88
C VAL A 247 -12.56 -8.65 -7.86
N LYS A 248 -12.34 -7.57 -8.60
CA LYS A 248 -13.28 -6.45 -8.69
C LYS A 248 -14.66 -6.88 -9.20
N ARG A 249 -14.70 -7.73 -10.24
CA ARG A 249 -15.96 -8.26 -10.77
C ARG A 249 -16.70 -9.12 -9.75
N ALA A 250 -15.96 -9.99 -9.04
CA ALA A 250 -16.53 -10.83 -7.99
C ALA A 250 -17.11 -9.98 -6.84
N LEU A 251 -16.37 -8.96 -6.37
CA LEU A 251 -16.83 -8.08 -5.30
C LEU A 251 -18.08 -7.28 -5.69
N THR A 252 -18.18 -6.81 -6.93
CA THR A 252 -19.37 -6.13 -7.45
C THR A 252 -20.58 -7.08 -7.41
N GLU A 253 -20.45 -8.32 -7.91
CA GLU A 253 -21.53 -9.30 -7.89
C GLU A 253 -21.93 -9.71 -6.45
N ILE A 254 -20.95 -9.83 -5.54
CA ILE A 254 -21.22 -10.13 -4.12
C ILE A 254 -21.96 -8.97 -3.44
N HIS A 255 -21.60 -7.73 -3.73
CA HIS A 255 -22.28 -6.55 -3.17
C HIS A 255 -23.77 -6.52 -3.55
N ASP A 256 -24.11 -6.95 -4.77
CA ASP A 256 -25.50 -6.99 -5.28
C ASP A 256 -26.36 -8.08 -4.63
N LEU A 257 -25.76 -9.06 -3.94
CA LEU A 257 -26.48 -10.20 -3.35
C LEU A 257 -27.40 -9.85 -2.17
N LYS A 258 -27.39 -8.66 -1.62
CA LYS A 258 -28.14 -8.27 -0.40
C LYS A 258 -27.91 -9.20 0.82
N VAL A 259 -26.83 -9.97 0.82
CA VAL A 259 -26.40 -10.81 1.95
C VAL A 259 -25.20 -10.23 2.67
N VAL A 260 -24.68 -9.11 2.16
CA VAL A 260 -23.61 -8.29 2.72
C VAL A 260 -24.21 -6.94 3.05
N SER A 261 -24.03 -6.43 4.27
CA SER A 261 -24.65 -5.18 4.72
C SER A 261 -23.85 -3.94 4.32
N ASP A 262 -22.54 -4.09 4.16
CA ASP A 262 -21.60 -2.99 3.90
C ASP A 262 -20.75 -3.30 2.67
N GLU A 263 -20.10 -2.27 2.14
CA GLU A 263 -19.14 -2.45 1.06
C GLU A 263 -17.97 -3.34 1.53
N PRO A 264 -17.60 -4.37 0.76
CA PRO A 264 -16.50 -5.26 1.12
C PRO A 264 -15.18 -4.51 1.27
N VAL A 265 -14.38 -4.87 2.27
CA VAL A 265 -12.99 -4.40 2.39
C VAL A 265 -12.09 -5.37 1.65
N LEU A 266 -11.23 -4.81 0.81
CA LEU A 266 -10.22 -5.51 0.03
C LEU A 266 -8.84 -4.98 0.43
N ILE A 267 -7.91 -5.86 0.77
CA ILE A 267 -6.50 -5.49 1.00
C ILE A 267 -5.62 -6.47 0.22
N ARG A 268 -4.67 -5.97 -0.52
CA ARG A 268 -3.68 -6.76 -1.26
C ARG A 268 -2.60 -7.27 -0.32
N ILE A 269 -2.07 -8.45 -0.58
CA ILE A 269 -1.02 -9.09 0.22
C ILE A 269 0.24 -9.18 -0.62
N GLU A 270 1.35 -8.65 -0.13
CA GLU A 270 2.69 -8.81 -0.68
C GLU A 270 3.46 -9.82 0.18
N ASP A 271 3.44 -11.06 -0.25
CA ASP A 271 4.15 -12.16 0.39
C ASP A 271 4.66 -13.12 -0.69
N ASP A 272 5.94 -13.07 -0.96
CA ASP A 272 6.58 -13.89 -1.99
C ASP A 272 6.72 -15.37 -1.58
N ASP A 273 6.43 -15.71 -0.31
CA ASP A 273 6.54 -17.08 0.21
C ASP A 273 5.18 -17.82 0.29
N LEU A 274 4.10 -17.20 -0.17
CA LEU A 274 2.73 -17.79 -0.12
C LEU A 274 2.42 -18.77 -1.26
N ASP A 275 3.32 -19.04 -2.19
CA ASP A 275 3.12 -19.96 -3.33
C ASP A 275 3.44 -21.42 -2.99
#